data_ccf7a225f565743d77011a018a7b989b
#
_entry.id   ccf7a225f565743d77011a018a7b989b
#
_cell.length_a   1.000
_cell.length_b   1.000
_cell.length_c   1.000
_cell.angle_alpha   90.00
_cell.angle_beta   90.00
_cell.angle_gamma   90.00
#
_symmetry.space_group_name_H-M   'P 1'
#
loop_
_entity.id
_entity.type
_entity.pdbx_description
1 polymer ?
#
loop_
_entity_poly.entity_id
_entity_poly.type
_entity_poly.pdbx_seq_one_letter_code
_entity_poly.pdbx_strand_id
1 'polypeptide(L)'
;QSYTRYMVYGDNEGIGRRGYRVGTPLRIALANDFFRPIQGTYGVMELQPGQVNWGSINPQPLPGAVRLWMWSVFAGGSDFICTYRYRQPLYGTEQYHYGIVGTDGVTVTPGGYEYAQFIKEIKGLRGKTEARDVKPADYMARRTAILFNHENSWSISRQKQNRTWDTFAHIE
;
A
#
# COMPACT_ATOMS: atom_id res chain seq x y z
N GLN A 1 4.17 12.33 -7.77
CA GLN A 1 2.86 11.83 -7.30
C GLN A 1 3.03 10.76 -6.24
N SER A 2 2.06 10.64 -5.34
CA SER A 2 2.10 9.63 -4.29
C SER A 2 0.70 9.23 -3.85
N TYR A 3 0.60 8.07 -3.22
CA TYR A 3 -0.62 7.62 -2.58
C TYR A 3 -0.36 7.12 -1.16
N THR A 4 -1.43 7.01 -0.38
CA THR A 4 -1.42 6.42 0.96
C THR A 4 -2.08 5.05 0.90
N ARG A 5 -1.50 4.06 1.59
CA ARG A 5 -2.06 2.70 1.60
C ARG A 5 -1.99 2.04 2.97
N TYR A 6 -3.17 1.77 3.49
CA TYR A 6 -3.38 0.90 4.63
C TYR A 6 -4.04 -0.38 4.16
N MET A 7 -3.48 -1.51 4.53
CA MET A 7 -3.85 -2.81 3.98
C MET A 7 -4.80 -3.59 4.88
N VAL A 8 -4.69 -3.38 6.19
CA VAL A 8 -5.39 -4.18 7.21
C VAL A 8 -6.07 -3.26 8.21
N TYR A 9 -7.34 -2.94 7.94
CA TYR A 9 -8.21 -2.16 8.80
C TYR A 9 -9.69 -2.36 8.40
N GLY A 10 -10.62 -2.17 9.36
CA GLY A 10 -12.05 -2.23 9.10
C GLY A 10 -12.56 -3.62 8.72
N ASP A 11 -13.82 -3.65 8.33
CA ASP A 11 -14.48 -4.87 7.86
C ASP A 11 -13.98 -5.18 6.45
N ASN A 12 -13.06 -6.10 6.36
CA ASN A 12 -12.55 -6.59 5.08
C ASN A 12 -13.54 -7.58 4.44
N GLU A 13 -14.79 -7.16 4.26
CA GLU A 13 -15.89 -8.02 3.76
C GLU A 13 -15.57 -8.66 2.40
N GLY A 14 -14.77 -8.00 1.56
CA GLY A 14 -14.37 -8.52 0.24
C GLY A 14 -13.18 -9.49 0.26
N ILE A 15 -12.46 -9.62 1.37
CA ILE A 15 -11.17 -10.34 1.39
C ILE A 15 -11.29 -11.74 1.97
N GLY A 16 -12.41 -12.05 2.62
CA GLY A 16 -12.61 -13.31 3.32
C GLY A 16 -11.59 -13.56 4.45
N ARG A 17 -11.66 -14.72 5.07
CA ARG A 17 -10.80 -15.08 6.22
C ARG A 17 -9.30 -15.04 5.90
N ARG A 18 -8.89 -15.24 4.65
CA ARG A 18 -7.48 -15.29 4.26
C ARG A 18 -6.81 -13.92 4.19
N GLY A 19 -7.59 -12.85 3.88
CA GLY A 19 -7.06 -11.49 3.80
C GLY A 19 -7.06 -10.72 5.12
N TYR A 20 -7.65 -11.26 6.17
CA TYR A 20 -7.91 -10.56 7.42
C TYR A 20 -6.70 -9.86 8.05
N ARG A 21 -5.51 -10.46 7.96
CA ARG A 21 -4.28 -9.90 8.53
C ARG A 21 -3.17 -9.64 7.51
N VAL A 22 -3.45 -9.80 6.22
CA VAL A 22 -2.50 -9.56 5.11
C VAL A 22 -3.02 -8.48 4.17
N GLY A 23 -4.34 -8.31 4.09
CA GLY A 23 -4.98 -7.46 3.10
C GLY A 23 -5.03 -8.11 1.72
N THR A 24 -5.60 -7.38 0.74
CA THR A 24 -5.64 -7.86 -0.65
C THR A 24 -4.51 -7.25 -1.46
N PRO A 25 -3.71 -8.06 -2.17
CA PRO A 25 -2.61 -7.56 -3.01
C PRO A 25 -3.11 -6.68 -4.16
N LEU A 26 -4.34 -6.88 -4.62
CA LEU A 26 -4.95 -6.09 -5.70
C LEU A 26 -5.00 -4.60 -5.37
N ARG A 27 -5.20 -4.23 -4.11
CA ARG A 27 -5.22 -2.82 -3.69
C ARG A 27 -3.90 -2.08 -3.95
N ILE A 28 -2.76 -2.75 -3.77
CA ILE A 28 -1.45 -2.17 -4.10
C ILE A 28 -1.24 -2.18 -5.61
N ALA A 29 -1.57 -3.28 -6.28
CA ALA A 29 -1.43 -3.40 -7.73
C ALA A 29 -2.23 -2.32 -8.46
N LEU A 30 -3.51 -2.15 -8.10
CA LEU A 30 -4.37 -1.12 -8.65
C LEU A 30 -3.80 0.29 -8.43
N ALA A 31 -3.35 0.61 -7.22
CA ALA A 31 -2.75 1.91 -6.92
C ALA A 31 -1.49 2.15 -7.75
N ASN A 32 -0.60 1.16 -7.85
CA ASN A 32 0.59 1.24 -8.69
C ASN A 32 0.24 1.54 -10.14
N ASP A 33 -0.72 0.81 -10.70
CA ASP A 33 -1.14 0.96 -12.11
C ASP A 33 -1.93 2.25 -12.35
N PHE A 34 -2.60 2.78 -11.33
CA PHE A 34 -3.31 4.07 -11.41
C PHE A 34 -2.35 5.26 -11.38
N PHE A 35 -1.36 5.27 -10.49
CA PHE A 35 -0.49 6.42 -10.30
C PHE A 35 0.68 6.49 -11.29
N ARG A 36 1.20 5.35 -11.72
CA ARG A 36 2.33 5.28 -12.65
C ARG A 36 2.09 6.02 -13.99
N PRO A 37 0.95 5.88 -14.66
CA PRO A 37 0.74 6.53 -15.96
C PRO A 37 0.65 8.05 -15.90
N ILE A 38 0.38 8.65 -14.74
CA ILE A 38 0.12 10.08 -14.62
C ILE A 38 1.38 10.91 -14.94
N GLN A 39 2.53 10.52 -14.38
CA GLN A 39 3.81 11.21 -14.60
C GLN A 39 5.00 10.27 -14.86
N GLY A 40 4.76 8.98 -14.93
CA GLY A 40 5.81 7.97 -15.06
C GLY A 40 6.54 7.65 -13.77
N THR A 41 6.42 8.49 -12.73
CA THR A 41 7.04 8.33 -11.41
C THR A 41 5.98 8.46 -10.31
N TYR A 42 6.12 7.68 -9.25
CA TYR A 42 5.22 7.77 -8.10
C TYR A 42 5.87 7.14 -6.86
N GLY A 43 5.27 7.41 -5.71
CA GLY A 43 5.69 6.82 -4.44
C GLY A 43 4.52 6.53 -3.51
N VAL A 44 4.81 5.89 -2.41
CA VAL A 44 3.88 5.71 -1.29
C VAL A 44 4.26 6.66 -0.18
N MET A 45 3.36 7.59 0.14
CA MET A 45 3.59 8.58 1.19
C MET A 45 3.35 8.00 2.58
N GLU A 46 2.37 7.10 2.71
CA GLU A 46 2.10 6.41 3.96
C GLU A 46 1.81 4.94 3.67
N LEU A 47 2.71 4.05 4.07
CA LEU A 47 2.46 2.63 4.11
C LEU A 47 2.33 2.18 5.56
N GLN A 48 1.36 1.32 5.82
CA GLN A 48 1.05 0.78 7.15
C GLN A 48 2.25 0.02 7.74
N PRO A 49 2.79 0.42 8.92
CA PRO A 49 3.93 -0.27 9.53
C PRO A 49 3.51 -1.40 10.48
N GLY A 50 2.24 -1.43 10.88
CA GLY A 50 1.72 -2.36 11.89
C GLY A 50 0.24 -2.14 12.12
N GLN A 51 -0.22 -2.41 13.33
CA GLN A 51 -1.60 -2.15 13.73
C GLN A 51 -1.93 -0.66 13.63
N VAL A 52 -3.10 -0.34 13.09
CA VAL A 52 -3.72 0.99 13.19
C VAL A 52 -4.78 1.00 14.29
N ASN A 53 -5.41 2.14 14.58
CA ASN A 53 -6.42 2.24 15.64
C ASN A 53 -7.68 3.01 15.24
N TRP A 54 -7.78 3.42 13.99
CA TRP A 54 -8.87 4.27 13.50
C TRP A 54 -9.87 3.51 12.59
N GLY A 55 -9.62 2.26 12.28
CA GLY A 55 -10.59 1.41 11.59
C GLY A 55 -11.60 0.80 12.57
N SER A 56 -12.68 0.24 12.07
CA SER A 56 -13.68 -0.49 12.86
C SER A 56 -13.10 -1.77 13.49
N ILE A 57 -12.17 -2.43 12.78
CA ILE A 57 -11.39 -3.58 13.26
C ILE A 57 -9.93 -3.31 12.90
N ASN A 58 -9.02 -3.48 13.86
CA ASN A 58 -7.61 -3.11 13.70
C ASN A 58 -6.69 -4.27 14.07
N PRO A 59 -6.63 -5.34 13.26
CA PRO A 59 -5.77 -6.46 13.57
C PRO A 59 -4.30 -6.14 13.34
N GLN A 60 -3.43 -6.76 14.12
CA GLN A 60 -2.02 -6.77 13.87
C GLN A 60 -1.74 -7.55 12.57
N PRO A 61 -0.98 -7.01 11.60
CA PRO A 61 -0.55 -7.74 10.41
C PRO A 61 0.14 -9.06 10.76
N LEU A 62 0.00 -10.05 9.90
CA LEU A 62 0.77 -11.30 10.04
C LEU A 62 2.26 -11.02 9.87
N PRO A 63 3.14 -11.76 10.56
CA PRO A 63 4.57 -11.68 10.30
C PRO A 63 4.90 -11.86 8.81
N GLY A 64 5.66 -10.97 8.24
CA GLY A 64 6.00 -10.95 6.82
C GLY A 64 5.05 -10.10 5.95
N ALA A 65 3.88 -9.72 6.44
CA ALA A 65 2.89 -8.97 5.65
C ALA A 65 3.39 -7.57 5.29
N VAL A 66 3.97 -6.84 6.25
CA VAL A 66 4.50 -5.48 6.02
C VAL A 66 5.63 -5.52 4.98
N ARG A 67 6.54 -6.48 5.08
CA ARG A 67 7.61 -6.69 4.11
C ARG A 67 7.06 -7.05 2.72
N LEU A 68 6.04 -7.89 2.66
CA LEU A 68 5.36 -8.25 1.41
C LEU A 68 4.73 -7.02 0.73
N TRP A 69 4.11 -6.13 1.49
CA TRP A 69 3.53 -4.90 0.94
C TRP A 69 4.62 -3.99 0.34
N MET A 70 5.75 -3.83 1.03
CA MET A 70 6.87 -3.05 0.50
C MET A 70 7.43 -3.65 -0.79
N TRP A 71 7.56 -4.96 -0.87
CA TRP A 71 7.96 -5.65 -2.10
C TRP A 71 6.94 -5.45 -3.23
N SER A 72 5.64 -5.49 -2.92
CA SER A 72 4.57 -5.25 -3.90
C SER A 72 4.59 -3.82 -4.44
N VAL A 73 4.84 -2.84 -3.57
CA VAL A 73 5.01 -1.42 -3.98
C VAL A 73 6.25 -1.25 -4.84
N PHE A 74 7.38 -1.79 -4.42
CA PHE A 74 8.65 -1.72 -5.16
C PHE A 74 8.55 -2.40 -6.53
N ALA A 75 7.96 -3.60 -6.59
CA ALA A 75 7.76 -4.34 -7.84
C ALA A 75 6.86 -3.59 -8.83
N GLY A 76 5.97 -2.73 -8.34
CA GLY A 76 5.18 -1.82 -9.17
C GLY A 76 5.95 -0.63 -9.75
N GLY A 77 7.23 -0.44 -9.38
CA GLY A 77 8.07 0.64 -9.89
C GLY A 77 7.98 1.95 -9.08
N SER A 78 7.67 1.86 -7.79
CA SER A 78 7.67 3.04 -6.91
C SER A 78 9.07 3.57 -6.65
N ASP A 79 9.24 4.89 -6.68
CA ASP A 79 10.53 5.56 -6.42
C ASP A 79 10.85 5.64 -4.93
N PHE A 80 9.82 5.70 -4.08
CA PHE A 80 9.98 5.77 -2.64
C PHE A 80 8.83 5.14 -1.88
N ILE A 81 9.12 4.70 -0.67
CA ILE A 81 8.15 4.17 0.29
C ILE A 81 8.39 4.86 1.63
N CYS A 82 7.46 5.70 2.04
CA CYS A 82 7.39 6.27 3.36
C CYS A 82 6.41 5.49 4.23
N THR A 83 6.57 5.55 5.52
CA THR A 83 5.65 4.94 6.47
C THR A 83 5.02 5.98 7.38
N TYR A 84 3.80 5.79 7.73
CA TYR A 84 3.16 6.50 8.81
C TYR A 84 2.90 5.51 9.94
N ARG A 85 3.67 5.56 11.00
CA ARG A 85 4.61 6.61 11.41
C ARG A 85 5.93 6.02 11.92
N TYR A 86 6.91 6.87 12.20
CA TYR A 86 8.18 6.42 12.77
C TYR A 86 8.02 5.92 14.21
N ARG A 87 7.47 6.75 15.11
CA ARG A 87 7.29 6.42 16.54
C ARG A 87 5.81 6.32 16.90
N GLN A 88 5.46 5.29 17.63
CA GLN A 88 4.13 5.18 18.23
C GLN A 88 3.92 6.31 19.25
N PRO A 89 2.80 7.07 19.20
CA PRO A 89 2.55 8.15 20.13
C PRO A 89 2.29 7.64 21.54
N LEU A 90 2.64 8.48 22.54
CA LEU A 90 2.38 8.18 23.94
C LEU A 90 0.93 8.41 24.34
N TYR A 91 0.25 9.33 23.65
CA TYR A 91 -1.12 9.76 23.96
C TYR A 91 -1.78 10.33 22.71
N GLY A 92 -3.06 10.66 22.81
CA GLY A 92 -3.85 11.24 21.73
C GLY A 92 -4.66 10.18 20.99
N THR A 93 -5.38 10.62 19.96
CA THR A 93 -6.31 9.77 19.21
C THR A 93 -5.65 8.60 18.51
N GLU A 94 -4.35 8.70 18.20
CA GLU A 94 -3.58 7.66 17.52
C GLU A 94 -2.57 6.93 18.42
N GLN A 95 -2.76 6.95 19.74
CA GLN A 95 -1.82 6.30 20.68
C GLN A 95 -1.59 4.81 20.41
N TYR A 96 -2.54 4.12 19.80
CA TYR A 96 -2.42 2.69 19.43
C TYR A 96 -2.04 2.48 17.96
N HIS A 97 -1.74 3.55 17.22
CA HIS A 97 -1.21 3.44 15.87
C HIS A 97 0.29 3.10 15.95
N TYR A 98 0.66 1.91 15.53
CA TYR A 98 2.05 1.45 15.59
C TYR A 98 2.94 2.27 14.66
N GLY A 99 4.19 2.46 15.10
CA GLY A 99 5.28 3.02 14.32
C GLY A 99 6.33 1.98 13.97
N ILE A 100 7.42 2.44 13.39
CA ILE A 100 8.66 1.66 13.23
C ILE A 100 9.27 1.34 14.59
N VAL A 101 9.18 2.29 15.52
CA VAL A 101 9.56 2.10 16.92
C VAL A 101 8.36 2.32 17.84
N GLY A 102 8.43 1.72 19.01
CA GLY A 102 7.39 1.80 20.04
C GLY A 102 7.32 3.17 20.72
N THR A 103 6.52 3.25 21.77
CA THR A 103 6.28 4.49 22.55
C THR A 103 7.53 5.04 23.22
N ASP A 104 8.50 4.20 23.55
CA ASP A 104 9.81 4.59 24.09
C ASP A 104 10.71 5.28 23.05
N GLY A 105 10.35 5.19 21.75
CA GLY A 105 11.11 5.75 20.66
C GLY A 105 12.38 4.97 20.27
N VAL A 106 12.61 3.81 20.87
CA VAL A 106 13.83 3.02 20.72
C VAL A 106 13.52 1.56 20.35
N THR A 107 12.58 0.93 21.03
CA THR A 107 12.22 -0.48 20.79
C THR A 107 11.63 -0.64 19.41
N VAL A 108 12.31 -1.40 18.55
CA VAL A 108 11.84 -1.67 17.18
C VAL A 108 10.62 -2.57 17.23
N THR A 109 9.56 -2.18 16.53
CA THR A 109 8.32 -2.96 16.42
C THR A 109 8.48 -4.13 15.44
N PRO A 110 7.57 -5.12 15.43
CA PRO A 110 7.58 -6.17 14.42
C PRO A 110 7.62 -5.63 12.98
N GLY A 111 6.81 -4.63 12.66
CA GLY A 111 6.83 -3.98 11.35
C GLY A 111 8.14 -3.23 11.09
N GLY A 112 8.72 -2.63 12.11
CA GLY A 112 10.03 -1.98 12.02
C GLY A 112 11.15 -2.95 11.63
N TYR A 113 11.15 -4.16 12.18
CA TYR A 113 12.08 -5.21 11.76
C TYR A 113 11.88 -5.62 10.29
N GLU A 114 10.63 -5.69 9.84
CA GLU A 114 10.31 -6.00 8.45
C GLU A 114 10.77 -4.90 7.49
N TYR A 115 10.66 -3.61 7.88
CA TYR A 115 11.23 -2.48 7.16
C TYR A 115 12.75 -2.58 7.05
N ALA A 116 13.43 -2.85 8.17
CA ALA A 116 14.89 -3.02 8.18
C ALA A 116 15.33 -4.17 7.28
N GLN A 117 14.60 -5.29 7.31
CA GLN A 117 14.87 -6.45 6.47
C GLN A 117 14.69 -6.11 4.97
N PHE A 118 13.59 -5.46 4.61
CA PHE A 118 13.35 -5.00 3.24
C PHE A 118 14.47 -4.07 2.73
N ILE A 119 14.88 -3.08 3.54
CA ILE A 119 15.96 -2.16 3.20
C ILE A 119 17.28 -2.92 2.96
N LYS A 120 17.58 -3.90 3.79
CA LYS A 120 18.77 -4.76 3.61
C LYS A 120 18.71 -5.54 2.29
N GLU A 121 17.56 -6.08 1.95
CA GLU A 121 17.33 -6.85 0.72
C GLU A 121 17.46 -5.97 -0.53
N ILE A 122 16.85 -4.78 -0.54
CA ILE A 122 16.96 -3.82 -1.64
C ILE A 122 18.41 -3.38 -1.84
N LYS A 123 19.13 -3.08 -0.76
CA LYS A 123 20.56 -2.74 -0.86
C LYS A 123 21.39 -3.89 -1.45
N GLY A 124 21.05 -5.12 -1.08
CA GLY A 124 21.69 -6.31 -1.65
C GLY A 124 21.41 -6.53 -3.13
N LEU A 125 20.21 -6.18 -3.59
CA LEU A 125 19.85 -6.21 -5.02
C LEU A 125 20.58 -5.12 -5.81
N ARG A 126 20.58 -3.89 -5.31
CA ARG A 126 21.25 -2.75 -5.98
C ARG A 126 22.75 -2.97 -6.18
N GLY A 127 23.39 -3.75 -5.32
CA GLY A 127 24.78 -4.14 -5.50
C GLY A 127 25.01 -5.21 -6.58
N LYS A 128 23.96 -5.84 -7.10
CA LYS A 128 24.02 -6.95 -8.07
C LYS A 128 23.39 -6.61 -9.43
N THR A 129 22.59 -5.57 -9.49
CA THR A 129 21.87 -5.13 -10.68
C THR A 129 22.25 -3.71 -11.01
N GLU A 130 22.58 -3.44 -12.26
CA GLU A 130 22.70 -2.05 -12.74
C GLU A 130 21.33 -1.38 -12.63
N ALA A 131 21.33 -0.14 -12.14
CA ALA A 131 20.14 0.68 -12.15
C ALA A 131 19.74 0.92 -13.62
N ARG A 132 18.67 0.30 -14.06
CA ARG A 132 18.13 0.54 -15.39
C ARG A 132 17.07 1.63 -15.28
N ASP A 133 17.24 2.68 -16.08
CA ASP A 133 16.18 3.66 -16.28
C ASP A 133 15.00 2.99 -16.98
N VAL A 134 14.00 2.63 -16.19
CA VAL A 134 12.77 2.05 -16.71
C VAL A 134 11.91 3.20 -17.23
N LYS A 135 11.76 3.26 -18.54
CA LYS A 135 10.92 4.29 -19.19
C LYS A 135 9.45 3.86 -19.14
N PRO A 136 8.49 4.81 -19.17
CA PRO A 136 7.07 4.48 -19.27
C PRO A 136 6.76 3.51 -20.41
N ALA A 137 7.47 3.58 -21.53
CA ALA A 137 7.33 2.65 -22.65
C ALA A 137 7.63 1.20 -22.28
N ASP A 138 8.48 0.92 -21.29
CA ASP A 138 8.79 -0.44 -20.84
C ASP A 138 7.60 -1.12 -20.15
N TYR A 139 6.62 -0.32 -19.70
CA TYR A 139 5.35 -0.81 -19.15
C TYR A 139 4.25 -0.97 -20.19
N MET A 140 4.46 -0.50 -21.43
CA MET A 140 3.48 -0.55 -22.52
C MET A 140 3.37 -1.93 -23.20
N ALA A 141 4.05 -2.95 -22.71
CA ALA A 141 3.85 -4.33 -23.14
C ALA A 141 2.46 -4.88 -22.81
N ARG A 142 1.64 -4.15 -22.09
CA ARG A 142 0.26 -4.49 -21.74
C ARG A 142 -0.68 -4.03 -22.85
N ARG A 143 -1.39 -4.98 -23.45
CA ARG A 143 -2.31 -4.73 -24.58
C ARG A 143 -3.65 -4.14 -24.18
N THR A 144 -3.95 -4.06 -22.88
CA THR A 144 -5.22 -3.60 -22.34
C THR A 144 -4.97 -2.36 -21.48
N ALA A 145 -5.79 -1.33 -21.70
CA ALA A 145 -5.81 -0.14 -20.87
C ALA A 145 -7.24 0.12 -20.37
N ILE A 146 -7.33 0.68 -19.16
CA ILE A 146 -8.60 1.13 -18.57
C ILE A 146 -8.58 2.65 -18.58
N LEU A 147 -9.56 3.26 -19.23
CA LEU A 147 -9.77 4.70 -19.19
C LEU A 147 -10.52 5.05 -17.91
N PHE A 148 -9.86 5.79 -17.01
CA PHE A 148 -10.45 6.28 -15.78
C PHE A 148 -10.80 7.77 -15.92
N ASN A 149 -12.01 8.13 -15.49
CA ASN A 149 -12.51 9.49 -15.45
C ASN A 149 -13.28 9.73 -14.16
N HIS A 150 -12.91 10.78 -13.41
CA HIS A 150 -13.51 11.09 -12.11
C HIS A 150 -15.00 11.44 -12.22
N GLU A 151 -15.39 12.25 -13.19
CA GLU A 151 -16.77 12.68 -13.40
C GLU A 151 -17.67 11.47 -13.70
N ASN A 152 -17.19 10.55 -14.51
CA ASN A 152 -17.92 9.31 -14.80
C ASN A 152 -18.05 8.43 -13.54
N SER A 153 -16.99 8.31 -12.77
CA SER A 153 -17.01 7.57 -11.49
C SER A 153 -18.02 8.19 -10.50
N TRP A 154 -18.05 9.53 -10.39
CA TRP A 154 -19.03 10.22 -9.54
C TRP A 154 -20.46 10.05 -10.03
N SER A 155 -20.68 10.11 -11.34
CA SER A 155 -22.00 9.90 -11.94
C SER A 155 -22.53 8.49 -11.65
N ILE A 156 -21.72 7.48 -11.88
CA ILE A 156 -22.06 6.07 -11.59
C ILE A 156 -22.30 5.86 -10.08
N SER A 157 -21.52 6.50 -9.21
CA SER A 157 -21.69 6.39 -7.77
C SER A 157 -23.02 6.99 -7.29
N ARG A 158 -23.53 8.01 -7.97
CA ARG A 158 -24.82 8.63 -7.65
C ARG A 158 -26.02 7.91 -8.25
N GLN A 159 -25.85 7.36 -9.46
CA GLN A 159 -26.91 6.63 -10.17
C GLN A 159 -26.44 5.20 -10.46
N LYS A 160 -26.31 4.42 -9.40
CA LYS A 160 -25.86 3.02 -9.50
C LYS A 160 -26.84 2.21 -10.33
N GLN A 161 -26.32 1.55 -11.36
CA GLN A 161 -27.10 0.62 -12.18
C GLN A 161 -27.32 -0.74 -11.47
N ASN A 162 -26.51 -1.01 -10.44
CA ASN A 162 -26.60 -2.20 -9.59
C ASN A 162 -26.26 -1.82 -8.15
N ARG A 163 -26.83 -2.49 -7.15
CA ARG A 163 -26.56 -2.25 -5.71
C ARG A 163 -25.09 -2.46 -5.33
N THR A 164 -24.41 -3.38 -6.00
CA THR A 164 -23.02 -3.74 -5.74
C THR A 164 -22.03 -3.03 -6.66
N TRP A 165 -22.51 -2.13 -7.53
CA TRP A 165 -21.63 -1.43 -8.45
C TRP A 165 -20.69 -0.51 -7.69
N ASP A 166 -19.41 -0.79 -7.82
CA ASP A 166 -18.31 0.05 -7.39
C ASP A 166 -17.27 0.07 -8.52
N THR A 167 -16.87 1.27 -8.95
CA THR A 167 -15.93 1.44 -10.06
C THR A 167 -14.63 0.70 -9.82
N PHE A 168 -14.09 0.77 -8.62
CA PHE A 168 -12.82 0.12 -8.29
C PHE A 168 -12.97 -1.40 -8.15
N ALA A 169 -14.05 -1.88 -7.56
CA ALA A 169 -14.31 -3.31 -7.45
C ALA A 169 -14.48 -4.02 -8.81
N HIS A 170 -14.82 -3.27 -9.86
CA HIS A 170 -14.92 -3.81 -11.23
C HIS A 170 -13.60 -3.76 -11.99
N ILE A 171 -12.65 -2.97 -11.51
CA ILE A 171 -11.30 -2.88 -12.08
C ILE A 171 -10.38 -3.92 -11.43
N GLU A 172 -10.58 -4.21 -10.14
CA GLU A 172 -9.87 -5.26 -9.39
C GLU A 172 -10.25 -6.66 -9.88
#